data_1a72c6fcdbc7804607eba3d20c1d3460
#
_entry.id   1a72c6fcdbc7804607eba3d20c1d3460
#
_cell.length_a   1.000
_cell.length_b   1.000
_cell.length_c   1.000
_cell.angle_alpha   90.00
_cell.angle_beta   90.00
_cell.angle_gamma   90.00
#
_symmetry.space_group_name_H-M   'P 1'
#
loop_
_entity.id
_entity.type
_entity.pdbx_description
1 polymer ?
#
loop_
_entity_poly.entity_id
_entity_poly.type
_entity_poly.pdbx_seq_one_letter_code
_entity_poly.pdbx_strand_id
1 'polypeptide(L)'
;MEHQNPKAQSSLFNGIEAMQQQKFESALGHFSLLIQMEPEFAEGWNKRATVLYLMGRFQESDADVLRTLELEPRHFGALSGQGLIRMALEDWSGAIQALEAGLMIHPHMTGTIRNLKYARQKHKESMT
;
A
#
# COMPACT_ATOMS: atom_id res chain seq x y z
N MET A 1 19.47 -2.60 1.71
CA MET A 1 20.09 -1.58 2.52
C MET A 1 19.59 -1.61 3.95
N GLU A 2 20.51 -1.56 4.87
CA GLU A 2 20.16 -1.65 6.28
C GLU A 2 19.86 -0.29 6.87
N HIS A 3 18.93 -0.27 7.81
CA HIS A 3 18.64 0.91 8.59
C HIS A 3 19.55 0.96 9.78
N GLN A 4 20.44 1.93 9.79
CA GLN A 4 21.38 2.11 10.88
C GLN A 4 20.88 3.10 11.93
N ASN A 5 19.83 3.86 11.62
CA ASN A 5 19.31 4.87 12.54
C ASN A 5 18.39 4.22 13.58
N PRO A 6 18.79 4.19 14.88
CA PRO A 6 17.96 3.56 15.91
C PRO A 6 16.59 4.21 16.07
N LYS A 7 16.48 5.53 15.84
CA LYS A 7 15.19 6.20 15.94
C LYS A 7 14.25 5.78 14.82
N ALA A 8 14.81 5.59 13.61
CA ALA A 8 14.02 5.10 12.49
C ALA A 8 13.53 3.68 12.75
N GLN A 9 14.41 2.82 13.28
CA GLN A 9 14.03 1.46 13.64
C GLN A 9 12.93 1.44 14.70
N SER A 10 13.04 2.31 15.71
CA SER A 10 12.03 2.41 16.75
C SER A 10 10.69 2.89 16.19
N SER A 11 10.73 3.88 15.29
CA SER A 11 9.51 4.38 14.67
C SER A 11 8.83 3.31 13.84
N LEU A 12 9.60 2.53 13.09
CA LEU A 12 9.06 1.43 12.31
C LEU A 12 8.39 0.40 13.22
N PHE A 13 9.10 -0.05 14.24
CA PHE A 13 8.59 -1.05 15.18
C PHE A 13 7.33 -0.55 15.90
N ASN A 14 7.39 0.67 16.43
CA ASN A 14 6.28 1.24 17.19
C ASN A 14 5.06 1.47 16.29
N GLY A 15 5.30 1.85 15.04
CA GLY A 15 4.21 2.02 14.08
C GLY A 15 3.52 0.70 13.76
N ILE A 16 4.31 -0.36 13.55
CA ILE A 16 3.76 -1.69 13.28
C ILE A 16 2.94 -2.17 14.47
N GLU A 17 3.48 -2.00 15.67
CA GLU A 17 2.78 -2.42 16.89
C GLU A 17 1.47 -1.66 17.07
N ALA A 18 1.50 -0.34 16.85
CA ALA A 18 0.29 0.48 16.95
C ALA A 18 -0.76 0.04 15.92
N MET A 19 -0.32 -0.27 14.70
CA MET A 19 -1.22 -0.72 13.65
C MET A 19 -1.87 -2.05 14.03
N GLN A 20 -1.11 -2.98 14.59
CA GLN A 20 -1.63 -4.26 15.05
C GLN A 20 -2.67 -4.10 16.16
N GLN A 21 -2.51 -3.08 16.98
CA GLN A 21 -3.45 -2.75 18.04
C GLN A 21 -4.60 -1.87 17.56
N GLN A 22 -4.65 -1.59 16.26
CA GLN A 22 -5.66 -0.74 15.64
C GLN A 22 -5.63 0.71 16.16
N LYS A 23 -4.47 1.14 16.63
CA LYS A 23 -4.24 2.54 17.05
C LYS A 23 -3.72 3.30 15.84
N PHE A 24 -4.62 3.57 14.90
CA PHE A 24 -4.23 4.08 13.58
C PHE A 24 -3.60 5.47 13.61
N GLU A 25 -4.11 6.37 14.44
CA GLU A 25 -3.51 7.70 14.54
C GLU A 25 -2.08 7.64 15.07
N SER A 26 -1.85 6.78 16.05
CA SER A 26 -0.51 6.56 16.59
C SER A 26 0.41 5.96 15.54
N ALA A 27 -0.07 4.94 14.82
CA ALA A 27 0.69 4.30 13.75
C ALA A 27 1.06 5.33 12.67
N LEU A 28 0.10 6.17 12.28
CA LEU A 28 0.33 7.20 11.28
C LEU A 28 1.44 8.14 11.71
N GLY A 29 1.45 8.55 12.97
CA GLY A 29 2.49 9.42 13.52
C GLY A 29 3.87 8.78 13.46
N HIS A 30 3.96 7.51 13.85
CA HIS A 30 5.24 6.79 13.83
C HIS A 30 5.76 6.60 12.41
N PHE A 31 4.90 6.23 11.47
CA PHE A 31 5.34 6.03 10.08
C PHE A 31 5.68 7.36 9.41
N SER A 32 4.97 8.45 9.75
CA SER A 32 5.29 9.77 9.22
C SER A 32 6.67 10.22 9.70
N LEU A 33 6.99 9.95 10.95
CA LEU A 33 8.31 10.25 11.49
C LEU A 33 9.39 9.42 10.79
N LEU A 34 9.12 8.14 10.55
CA LEU A 34 10.02 7.27 9.81
C LEU A 34 10.33 7.84 8.43
N ILE A 35 9.30 8.27 7.70
CA ILE A 35 9.45 8.86 6.37
C ILE A 35 10.29 10.13 6.44
N GLN A 36 10.08 10.95 7.47
CA GLN A 36 10.84 12.17 7.65
C GLN A 36 12.33 11.89 7.84
N MET A 37 12.65 10.83 8.61
CA MET A 37 14.03 10.44 8.87
C MET A 37 14.67 9.71 7.69
N GLU A 38 13.89 8.90 6.96
CA GLU A 38 14.40 8.07 5.88
C GLU A 38 13.47 8.11 4.68
N PRO A 39 13.47 9.23 3.94
CA PRO A 39 12.49 9.42 2.85
C PRO A 39 12.69 8.50 1.65
N GLU A 40 13.83 7.81 1.55
CA GLU A 40 14.08 6.87 0.46
C GLU A 40 13.88 5.41 0.86
N PHE A 41 13.38 5.19 2.07
CA PHE A 41 13.05 3.85 2.53
C PHE A 41 11.61 3.53 2.10
N ALA A 42 11.47 2.75 1.05
CA ALA A 42 10.17 2.47 0.45
C ALA A 42 9.15 1.92 1.45
N GLU A 43 9.59 1.05 2.37
CA GLU A 43 8.68 0.41 3.31
C GLU A 43 8.00 1.43 4.25
N GLY A 44 8.64 2.54 4.55
CA GLY A 44 8.02 3.60 5.36
C GLY A 44 6.78 4.15 4.67
N TRP A 45 6.89 4.44 3.39
CA TRP A 45 5.76 4.92 2.59
C TRP A 45 4.68 3.85 2.47
N ASN A 46 5.09 2.60 2.23
CA ASN A 46 4.11 1.51 2.09
C ASN A 46 3.36 1.26 3.40
N LYS A 47 4.04 1.30 4.53
CA LYS A 47 3.39 1.13 5.83
C LYS A 47 2.39 2.23 6.10
N ARG A 48 2.75 3.49 5.80
CA ARG A 48 1.81 4.59 5.98
C ARG A 48 0.60 4.45 5.05
N ALA A 49 0.85 4.01 3.81
CA ALA A 49 -0.24 3.76 2.87
C ALA A 49 -1.25 2.76 3.43
N THR A 50 -0.75 1.70 4.06
CA THR A 50 -1.61 0.67 4.66
C THR A 50 -2.49 1.27 5.76
N VAL A 51 -1.90 2.08 6.65
CA VAL A 51 -2.66 2.72 7.72
C VAL A 51 -3.72 3.65 7.14
N LEU A 52 -3.34 4.46 6.15
CA LEU A 52 -4.28 5.39 5.51
C LEU A 52 -5.44 4.64 4.86
N TYR A 53 -5.15 3.50 4.24
CA TYR A 53 -6.19 2.66 3.66
C TYR A 53 -7.16 2.19 4.74
N LEU A 54 -6.63 1.69 5.85
CA LEU A 54 -7.45 1.20 6.96
C LEU A 54 -8.29 2.31 7.60
N MET A 55 -7.84 3.55 7.49
CA MET A 55 -8.58 4.72 7.99
C MET A 55 -9.59 5.25 6.96
N GLY A 56 -9.66 4.65 5.77
CA GLY A 56 -10.54 5.11 4.71
C GLY A 56 -10.04 6.33 3.95
N ARG A 57 -8.77 6.69 4.14
CA ARG A 57 -8.16 7.86 3.49
C ARG A 57 -7.47 7.42 2.20
N PHE A 58 -8.30 7.07 1.20
CA PHE A 58 -7.82 6.35 0.03
C PHE A 58 -6.94 7.17 -0.90
N GLN A 59 -7.25 8.44 -1.13
CA GLN A 59 -6.41 9.27 -2.00
C GLN A 59 -5.03 9.47 -1.42
N GLU A 60 -4.95 9.72 -0.11
CA GLU A 60 -3.67 9.86 0.56
C GLU A 60 -2.89 8.55 0.54
N SER A 61 -3.60 7.43 0.72
CA SER A 61 -3.01 6.11 0.65
C SER A 61 -2.40 5.86 -0.73
N ASP A 62 -3.14 6.20 -1.79
CA ASP A 62 -2.65 6.02 -3.15
C ASP A 62 -1.39 6.84 -3.43
N ALA A 63 -1.33 8.07 -2.91
CA ALA A 63 -0.14 8.90 -3.07
C ALA A 63 1.10 8.25 -2.44
N ASP A 64 0.94 7.64 -1.26
CA ASP A 64 2.05 6.95 -0.60
C ASP A 64 2.47 5.69 -1.36
N VAL A 65 1.50 4.98 -1.94
CA VAL A 65 1.81 3.81 -2.77
C VAL A 65 2.59 4.23 -4.00
N LEU A 66 2.20 5.32 -4.65
CA LEU A 66 2.93 5.81 -5.81
C LEU A 66 4.38 6.13 -5.46
N ARG A 67 4.60 6.72 -4.29
CA ARG A 67 5.96 6.99 -3.83
C ARG A 67 6.73 5.69 -3.57
N THR A 68 6.07 4.70 -2.96
CA THR A 68 6.67 3.39 -2.76
C THR A 68 7.14 2.79 -4.08
N LEU A 69 6.30 2.87 -5.11
CA LEU A 69 6.60 2.29 -6.42
C LEU A 69 7.65 3.08 -7.20
N GLU A 70 7.78 4.38 -6.94
CA GLU A 70 8.91 5.14 -7.48
C GLU A 70 10.22 4.63 -6.94
N LEU A 71 10.24 4.29 -5.64
CA LEU A 71 11.45 3.80 -4.98
C LEU A 71 11.73 2.34 -5.29
N GLU A 72 10.69 1.52 -5.35
CA GLU A 72 10.79 0.08 -5.63
C GLU A 72 9.66 -0.34 -6.58
N PRO A 73 9.89 -0.29 -7.90
CA PRO A 73 8.82 -0.57 -8.88
C PRO A 73 8.23 -1.97 -8.79
N ARG A 74 8.97 -2.93 -8.22
CA ARG A 74 8.49 -4.31 -8.09
C ARG A 74 8.04 -4.65 -6.67
N HIS A 75 7.69 -3.65 -5.88
CA HIS A 75 7.23 -3.88 -4.52
C HIS A 75 5.84 -4.51 -4.56
N PHE A 76 5.76 -5.82 -4.33
CA PHE A 76 4.50 -6.57 -4.46
C PHE A 76 3.43 -6.04 -3.51
N GLY A 77 3.80 -5.76 -2.26
CA GLY A 77 2.86 -5.24 -1.28
C GLY A 77 2.20 -3.94 -1.74
N ALA A 78 3.00 -3.05 -2.34
CA ALA A 78 2.47 -1.78 -2.85
C ALA A 78 1.56 -2.00 -4.06
N LEU A 79 1.93 -2.92 -4.96
CA LEU A 79 1.09 -3.21 -6.12
C LEU A 79 -0.25 -3.81 -5.71
N SER A 80 -0.22 -4.79 -4.79
CA SER A 80 -1.43 -5.36 -4.23
C SER A 80 -2.29 -4.31 -3.53
N GLY A 81 -1.64 -3.49 -2.72
CA GLY A 81 -2.33 -2.43 -2.00
C GLY A 81 -2.95 -1.41 -2.94
N GLN A 82 -2.22 -1.05 -4.01
CA GLN A 82 -2.74 -0.13 -5.01
C GLN A 82 -4.01 -0.69 -5.66
N GLY A 83 -4.02 -2.00 -5.91
CA GLY A 83 -5.21 -2.65 -6.44
C GLY A 83 -6.41 -2.46 -5.52
N LEU A 84 -6.22 -2.70 -4.23
CA LEU A 84 -7.29 -2.53 -3.24
C LEU A 84 -7.73 -1.07 -3.12
N ILE A 85 -6.78 -0.15 -3.10
CA ILE A 85 -7.07 1.27 -3.01
C ILE A 85 -7.89 1.73 -4.22
N ARG A 86 -7.45 1.33 -5.42
CA ARG A 86 -8.13 1.71 -6.65
C ARG A 86 -9.52 1.11 -6.73
N MET A 87 -9.71 -0.12 -6.23
CA MET A 87 -11.03 -0.73 -6.11
C MET A 87 -11.92 0.09 -5.18
N ALA A 88 -11.39 0.54 -4.03
CA ALA A 88 -12.14 1.36 -3.09
C ALA A 88 -12.55 2.70 -3.70
N LEU A 89 -11.73 3.24 -4.59
CA LEU A 89 -12.01 4.48 -5.30
C LEU A 89 -12.87 4.24 -6.56
N GLU A 90 -13.21 2.99 -6.82
CA GLU A 90 -13.95 2.57 -8.01
C GLU A 90 -13.24 2.91 -9.31
N ASP A 91 -11.92 3.00 -9.25
CA ASP A 91 -11.06 3.11 -10.43
C ASP A 91 -10.73 1.69 -10.89
N TRP A 92 -11.68 1.06 -11.56
CA TRP A 92 -11.56 -0.36 -11.91
C TRP A 92 -10.41 -0.61 -12.90
N SER A 93 -10.25 0.28 -13.86
CA SER A 93 -9.15 0.18 -14.82
C SER A 93 -7.80 0.25 -14.13
N GLY A 94 -7.63 1.22 -13.22
CA GLY A 94 -6.39 1.34 -12.45
C GLY A 94 -6.16 0.16 -11.53
N ALA A 95 -7.23 -0.37 -10.94
CA ALA A 95 -7.14 -1.55 -10.08
C ALA A 95 -6.66 -2.76 -10.88
N ILE A 96 -7.21 -2.97 -12.07
CA ILE A 96 -6.83 -4.08 -12.94
C ILE A 96 -5.34 -4.00 -13.27
N GLN A 97 -4.85 -2.81 -13.65
CA GLN A 97 -3.44 -2.62 -13.98
C GLN A 97 -2.53 -2.99 -12.81
N ALA A 98 -2.87 -2.53 -11.60
CA ALA A 98 -2.06 -2.80 -10.43
C ALA A 98 -2.06 -4.28 -10.06
N LEU A 99 -3.24 -4.91 -10.11
CA LEU A 99 -3.37 -6.32 -9.76
C LEU A 99 -2.64 -7.21 -10.76
N GLU A 100 -2.74 -6.88 -12.05
CA GLU A 100 -2.01 -7.62 -13.09
C GLU A 100 -0.49 -7.49 -12.89
N ALA A 101 -0.03 -6.29 -12.57
CA ALA A 101 1.40 -6.07 -12.31
C ALA A 101 1.87 -6.90 -11.11
N GLY A 102 1.04 -6.97 -10.05
CA GLY A 102 1.36 -7.80 -8.90
C GLY A 102 1.45 -9.27 -9.25
N LEU A 103 0.53 -9.75 -10.10
CA LEU A 103 0.53 -11.16 -10.52
C LEU A 103 1.71 -11.50 -11.43
N MET A 104 2.32 -10.52 -12.09
CA MET A 104 3.57 -10.75 -12.83
C MET A 104 4.70 -11.12 -11.88
N ILE A 105 4.63 -10.66 -10.63
CA ILE A 105 5.66 -10.94 -9.62
C ILE A 105 5.32 -12.24 -8.87
N HIS A 106 4.06 -12.38 -8.45
CA HIS A 106 3.58 -13.54 -7.70
C HIS A 106 2.31 -14.09 -8.36
N PRO A 107 2.45 -14.97 -9.38
CA PRO A 107 1.30 -15.41 -10.19
C PRO A 107 0.26 -16.23 -9.46
N HIS A 108 0.59 -16.79 -8.31
CA HIS A 108 -0.29 -17.73 -7.61
C HIS A 108 -0.93 -17.15 -6.35
N MET A 109 -0.92 -15.83 -6.20
CA MET A 109 -1.54 -15.19 -5.02
C MET A 109 -3.06 -15.19 -5.17
N THR A 110 -3.70 -16.11 -4.47
CA THR A 110 -5.14 -16.36 -4.57
C THR A 110 -5.98 -15.11 -4.33
N GLY A 111 -5.64 -14.33 -3.31
CA GLY A 111 -6.37 -13.09 -3.02
C GLY A 111 -6.30 -12.09 -4.14
N THR A 112 -5.11 -11.93 -4.73
CA THR A 112 -4.91 -11.02 -5.84
C THR A 112 -5.69 -11.47 -7.07
N ILE A 113 -5.68 -12.78 -7.36
CA ILE A 113 -6.44 -13.35 -8.47
C ILE A 113 -7.93 -13.09 -8.29
N ARG A 114 -8.43 -13.29 -7.08
CA ARG A 114 -9.85 -13.06 -6.77
C ARG A 114 -10.22 -11.59 -6.95
N ASN A 115 -9.37 -10.70 -6.45
CA ASN A 115 -9.61 -9.26 -6.58
C ASN A 115 -9.59 -8.82 -8.04
N LEU A 116 -8.68 -9.39 -8.84
CA LEU A 116 -8.62 -9.08 -10.26
C LEU A 116 -9.89 -9.49 -10.97
N LYS A 117 -10.39 -10.68 -10.67
CA LYS A 117 -11.64 -11.17 -11.25
C LYS A 117 -12.79 -10.23 -10.91
N TYR A 118 -12.88 -9.81 -9.66
CA TYR A 118 -13.91 -8.89 -9.19
C TYR A 118 -13.79 -7.54 -9.90
N ALA A 119 -12.58 -6.99 -9.99
CA ALA A 119 -12.34 -5.71 -10.63
C ALA A 119 -12.72 -5.72 -12.11
N ARG A 120 -12.39 -6.83 -12.79
CA ARG A 120 -12.75 -6.99 -14.21
C ARG A 120 -14.25 -7.03 -14.40
N GLN A 121 -14.97 -7.71 -13.51
CA GLN A 121 -16.43 -7.78 -13.56
C GLN A 121 -17.03 -6.39 -13.37
N LYS A 122 -16.55 -5.64 -12.38
CA LYS A 122 -17.04 -4.30 -12.11
C LYS A 122 -16.73 -3.34 -13.26
N HIS A 123 -15.55 -3.46 -13.83
CA HIS A 123 -15.17 -2.63 -14.97
C HIS A 123 -16.09 -2.87 -16.16
N LYS A 124 -16.40 -4.13 -16.43
CA LYS A 124 -17.30 -4.52 -17.51
C LYS A 124 -18.69 -3.93 -17.28
N GLU A 125 -19.20 -4.03 -16.05
CA GLU A 125 -20.50 -3.49 -15.68
C GLU A 125 -20.55 -1.97 -15.87
N SER A 126 -19.45 -1.28 -15.56
CA SER A 126 -19.39 0.18 -15.63
C SER A 126 -19.41 0.70 -17.06
N MET A 127 -19.14 -0.17 -18.03
CA MET A 127 -19.11 0.23 -19.45
C MET A 127 -20.42 -0.01 -20.18
N THR A 128 -21.44 -0.51 -19.50
CA THR A 128 -22.74 -0.78 -20.14
C THR A 128 -23.78 0.29 -19.82
#